data_7823375eb352c273d11c8f80ff326fa3
#
_entry.id   7823375eb352c273d11c8f80ff326fa3
#
_cell.length_a   1.000
_cell.length_b   1.000
_cell.length_c   1.000
_cell.angle_alpha   90.00
_cell.angle_beta   90.00
_cell.angle_gamma   90.00
#
_symmetry.space_group_name_H-M   'P 1'
#
loop_
_entity.id
_entity.type
_entity.pdbx_description
1 polymer ?
#
loop_
_entity_poly.entity_id
_entity_poly.type
_entity_poly.pdbx_seq_one_letter_code
_entity_poly.pdbx_strand_id
1 'polypeptide(L)'
;LQQPLDKINQATYYDEVEGLVLGENPRQGFTRDGRFYHPDLRFQFPVPSEWQVNNQPRQVVMAAPNQNALMVFTIAQEDSPEAAAQELAGQQGLTVLEQGGERVSGLSARRVLAGGQTQQGQTIRLLAYFIAYDGNVYQFQGLTLASAYDTYRPTFQRTMRGFASLNDPDILNVQPTRMVIRPTDQSATFESF
;
A
#
# COMPACT_ATOMS: atom_id res chain seq x y z
N LEU A 1 -54.20 -11.78 3.35
CA LEU A 1 -53.70 -11.32 2.04
C LEU A 1 -52.17 -11.39 2.09
N GLN A 2 -51.62 -12.57 1.73
CA GLN A 2 -50.19 -12.77 1.50
C GLN A 2 -49.92 -12.23 0.10
N GLN A 3 -49.09 -11.20 0.00
CA GLN A 3 -48.47 -10.81 -1.27
C GLN A 3 -47.51 -11.92 -1.71
N PRO A 4 -47.52 -12.36 -2.96
CA PRO A 4 -46.54 -13.29 -3.47
C PRO A 4 -45.18 -12.59 -3.43
N LEU A 5 -44.16 -13.29 -2.86
CA LEU A 5 -42.76 -12.94 -2.98
C LEU A 5 -42.51 -12.84 -4.49
N ASP A 6 -42.36 -11.63 -4.99
CA ASP A 6 -41.99 -11.40 -6.37
C ASP A 6 -40.76 -12.23 -6.70
N LYS A 7 -40.89 -13.01 -7.75
CA LYS A 7 -39.78 -13.76 -8.32
C LYS A 7 -38.62 -12.77 -8.50
N ILE A 8 -37.60 -12.88 -7.65
CA ILE A 8 -36.31 -12.24 -7.91
C ILE A 8 -35.99 -12.69 -9.31
N ASN A 9 -35.96 -11.76 -10.26
CA ASN A 9 -35.68 -12.09 -11.65
C ASN A 9 -34.23 -12.55 -11.70
N GLN A 10 -34.02 -13.86 -11.73
CA GLN A 10 -32.74 -14.52 -11.67
C GLN A 10 -31.78 -13.98 -12.74
N ALA A 11 -32.32 -13.64 -13.92
CA ALA A 11 -31.55 -13.02 -14.98
C ALA A 11 -31.00 -11.64 -14.58
N THR A 12 -31.83 -10.77 -13.99
CA THR A 12 -31.41 -9.44 -13.53
C THR A 12 -30.36 -9.52 -12.40
N TYR A 13 -30.51 -10.51 -11.49
CA TYR A 13 -29.52 -10.72 -10.43
C TYR A 13 -28.17 -11.18 -11.00
N TYR A 14 -28.18 -12.05 -12.01
CA TYR A 14 -26.97 -12.54 -12.66
C TYR A 14 -26.28 -11.43 -13.44
N ASP A 15 -27.03 -10.56 -14.12
CA ASP A 15 -26.49 -9.39 -14.82
C ASP A 15 -25.82 -8.40 -13.85
N GLU A 16 -26.38 -8.22 -12.64
CA GLU A 16 -25.82 -7.32 -11.63
C GLU A 16 -24.52 -7.85 -10.98
N VAL A 17 -24.35 -9.17 -10.90
CA VAL A 17 -23.14 -9.78 -10.30
C VAL A 17 -22.10 -10.20 -11.35
N GLU A 18 -22.48 -10.25 -12.63
CA GLU A 18 -21.52 -10.52 -13.70
C GLU A 18 -20.50 -9.38 -13.82
N GLY A 19 -19.24 -9.75 -13.87
CA GLY A 19 -18.13 -8.78 -13.96
C GLY A 19 -17.71 -8.18 -12.63
N LEU A 20 -18.34 -8.54 -11.49
CA LEU A 20 -17.84 -8.15 -10.18
C LEU A 20 -16.41 -8.70 -9.97
N VAL A 21 -15.56 -7.86 -9.40
CA VAL A 21 -14.19 -8.25 -9.06
C VAL A 21 -14.22 -9.15 -7.82
N LEU A 22 -13.68 -10.37 -7.97
CA LEU A 22 -13.53 -11.32 -6.86
C LEU A 22 -12.21 -11.06 -6.13
N GLY A 23 -12.30 -10.68 -4.86
CA GLY A 23 -11.14 -10.40 -4.02
C GLY A 23 -10.55 -9.01 -4.23
N GLU A 24 -9.27 -8.84 -3.85
CA GLU A 24 -8.56 -7.57 -4.03
C GLU A 24 -8.30 -7.31 -5.52
N ASN A 25 -8.51 -6.07 -5.96
CA ASN A 25 -8.19 -5.67 -7.31
C ASN A 25 -6.66 -5.50 -7.48
N PRO A 26 -5.96 -6.36 -8.22
CA PRO A 26 -4.50 -6.29 -8.35
C PRO A 26 -4.01 -5.00 -9.03
N ARG A 27 -4.88 -4.28 -9.75
CA ARG A 27 -4.53 -2.99 -10.34
C ARG A 27 -4.32 -1.89 -9.28
N GLN A 28 -4.92 -2.05 -8.09
CA GLN A 28 -4.76 -1.13 -6.94
C GLN A 28 -3.59 -1.52 -6.02
N GLY A 29 -2.76 -2.45 -6.46
CA GLY A 29 -1.55 -2.88 -5.78
C GLY A 29 -1.61 -4.32 -5.29
N PHE A 30 -0.49 -5.01 -5.44
CA PHE A 30 -0.29 -6.38 -4.98
C PHE A 30 1.19 -6.68 -4.74
N THR A 31 1.46 -7.72 -3.96
CA THR A 31 2.82 -8.19 -3.69
C THR A 31 3.10 -9.47 -4.46
N ARG A 32 4.26 -9.51 -5.17
CA ARG A 32 4.78 -10.71 -5.86
C ARG A 32 6.30 -10.69 -5.76
N ASP A 33 6.90 -11.85 -5.51
CA ASP A 33 8.37 -12.04 -5.50
C ASP A 33 9.13 -11.01 -4.66
N GLY A 34 8.60 -10.69 -3.47
CA GLY A 34 9.22 -9.73 -2.55
C GLY A 34 9.16 -8.27 -3.00
N ARG A 35 8.27 -7.93 -3.91
CA ARG A 35 8.03 -6.56 -4.35
C ARG A 35 6.55 -6.22 -4.30
N PHE A 36 6.26 -4.98 -4.00
CA PHE A 36 4.95 -4.37 -4.18
C PHE A 36 4.89 -3.68 -5.54
N TYR A 37 3.81 -3.91 -6.27
CA TYR A 37 3.53 -3.33 -7.57
C TYR A 37 2.20 -2.60 -7.54
N HIS A 38 2.14 -1.43 -8.15
CA HIS A 38 0.88 -0.70 -8.36
C HIS A 38 0.71 -0.39 -9.85
N PRO A 39 0.00 -1.23 -10.63
CA PRO A 39 -0.13 -1.09 -12.08
C PRO A 39 -0.73 0.24 -12.53
N ASP A 40 -1.78 0.72 -11.87
CA ASP A 40 -2.47 1.96 -12.26
C ASP A 40 -1.61 3.22 -12.00
N LEU A 41 -0.86 3.27 -10.91
CA LEU A 41 0.05 4.37 -10.59
C LEU A 41 1.48 4.12 -11.09
N ARG A 42 1.74 2.98 -11.75
CA ARG A 42 2.98 2.63 -12.45
C ARG A 42 4.24 2.72 -11.61
N PHE A 43 4.17 2.30 -10.35
CA PHE A 43 5.32 2.22 -9.46
C PHE A 43 5.49 0.84 -8.83
N GLN A 44 6.68 0.61 -8.30
CA GLN A 44 7.06 -0.59 -7.58
C GLN A 44 8.09 -0.27 -6.50
N PHE A 45 8.14 -1.11 -5.46
CA PHE A 45 9.22 -1.07 -4.47
C PHE A 45 9.42 -2.44 -3.82
N PRO A 46 10.64 -2.76 -3.30
CA PRO A 46 10.89 -4.00 -2.59
C PRO A 46 10.17 -4.01 -1.24
N VAL A 47 9.59 -5.16 -0.90
CA VAL A 47 9.02 -5.44 0.41
C VAL A 47 10.06 -6.18 1.25
N PRO A 48 10.27 -5.82 2.54
CA PRO A 48 11.18 -6.58 3.39
C PRO A 48 10.72 -8.03 3.55
N SER A 49 11.67 -8.97 3.54
CA SER A 49 11.38 -10.39 3.75
C SER A 49 10.68 -10.60 5.09
N GLU A 50 9.71 -11.50 5.11
CA GLU A 50 8.93 -11.89 6.30
C GLU A 50 8.05 -10.77 6.92
N TRP A 51 8.09 -9.54 6.37
CA TRP A 51 7.20 -8.49 6.85
C TRP A 51 5.78 -8.74 6.35
N GLN A 52 4.82 -8.49 7.24
CA GLN A 52 3.41 -8.50 6.88
C GLN A 52 3.07 -7.23 6.09
N VAL A 53 2.38 -7.39 4.96
CA VAL A 53 1.94 -6.28 4.12
C VAL A 53 0.42 -6.20 4.17
N ASN A 54 -0.09 -5.03 4.49
CA ASN A 54 -1.51 -4.70 4.44
C ASN A 54 -1.70 -3.55 3.44
N ASN A 55 -2.26 -3.89 2.27
CA ASN A 55 -2.60 -2.92 1.24
C ASN A 55 -3.99 -2.37 1.49
N GLN A 56 -4.07 -1.09 1.80
CA GLN A 56 -5.30 -0.36 2.08
C GLN A 56 -5.54 0.69 0.98
N PRO A 57 -6.76 1.20 0.78
CA PRO A 57 -7.07 2.12 -0.33
C PRO A 57 -6.23 3.40 -0.38
N ARG A 58 -5.66 3.84 0.75
CA ARG A 58 -4.89 5.09 0.85
C ARG A 58 -3.46 4.90 1.32
N GLN A 59 -3.10 3.70 1.75
CA GLN A 59 -1.77 3.43 2.30
C GLN A 59 -1.41 1.95 2.22
N VAL A 60 -0.12 1.67 2.16
CA VAL A 60 0.42 0.32 2.35
C VAL A 60 1.17 0.29 3.67
N VAL A 61 0.76 -0.59 4.56
CA VAL A 61 1.39 -0.77 5.87
C VAL A 61 2.22 -2.05 5.85
N MET A 62 3.48 -1.94 6.24
CA MET A 62 4.41 -3.08 6.35
C MET A 62 4.89 -3.18 7.79
N ALA A 63 4.70 -4.33 8.43
CA ALA A 63 5.06 -4.56 9.83
C ALA A 63 6.08 -5.70 9.97
N ALA A 64 7.13 -5.47 10.76
CA ALA A 64 8.09 -6.51 11.11
C ALA A 64 7.41 -7.67 11.87
N PRO A 65 7.88 -8.93 11.73
CA PRO A 65 7.25 -10.10 12.36
C PRO A 65 7.10 -9.96 13.88
N ASN A 66 8.07 -9.30 14.53
CA ASN A 66 8.09 -9.05 15.98
C ASN A 66 7.39 -7.74 16.38
N GLN A 67 6.77 -7.03 15.45
CA GLN A 67 6.08 -5.74 15.63
C GLN A 67 6.96 -4.59 16.20
N ASN A 68 8.29 -4.74 16.18
CA ASN A 68 9.22 -3.72 16.68
C ASN A 68 9.55 -2.63 15.65
N ALA A 69 9.10 -2.80 14.43
CA ALA A 69 9.23 -1.80 13.37
C ALA A 69 8.01 -1.81 12.45
N LEU A 70 7.65 -0.63 11.99
CA LEU A 70 6.53 -0.39 11.08
C LEU A 70 7.01 0.50 9.95
N MET A 71 6.52 0.26 8.74
CA MET A 71 6.69 1.17 7.62
C MET A 71 5.34 1.46 6.98
N VAL A 72 5.05 2.73 6.75
CA VAL A 72 3.85 3.21 6.07
C VAL A 72 4.26 3.85 4.76
N PHE A 73 3.58 3.50 3.69
CA PHE A 73 3.71 4.12 2.39
C PHE A 73 2.38 4.73 1.99
N THR A 74 2.40 5.99 1.54
CA THR A 74 1.21 6.75 1.13
C THR A 74 1.58 7.81 0.10
N ILE A 75 0.58 8.53 -0.41
CA ILE A 75 0.76 9.75 -1.19
C ILE A 75 0.61 10.94 -0.23
N ALA A 76 1.59 11.83 -0.21
CA ALA A 76 1.53 13.07 0.55
C ALA A 76 0.54 14.05 -0.08
N GLN A 77 0.06 15.02 0.69
CA GLN A 77 -0.86 16.06 0.21
C GLN A 77 -0.12 17.24 -0.40
N GLU A 78 1.17 17.37 -0.13
CA GLU A 78 2.05 18.45 -0.57
C GLU A 78 2.50 18.22 -2.02
N ASP A 79 2.73 19.33 -2.73
CA ASP A 79 3.09 19.32 -4.16
C ASP A 79 4.58 19.07 -4.42
N SER A 80 5.42 19.01 -3.37
CA SER A 80 6.85 18.79 -3.51
C SER A 80 7.46 18.00 -2.35
N PRO A 81 8.54 17.23 -2.59
CA PRO A 81 9.26 16.55 -1.52
C PRO A 81 9.76 17.49 -0.42
N GLU A 82 10.10 18.71 -0.78
CA GLU A 82 10.53 19.78 0.13
C GLU A 82 9.40 20.18 1.08
N ALA A 83 8.21 20.46 0.54
CA ALA A 83 7.05 20.86 1.33
C ALA A 83 6.61 19.74 2.27
N ALA A 84 6.57 18.51 1.77
CA ALA A 84 6.22 17.34 2.59
C ALA A 84 7.24 17.08 3.73
N ALA A 85 8.53 17.29 3.45
CA ALA A 85 9.57 17.20 4.47
C ALA A 85 9.44 18.30 5.54
N GLN A 86 9.07 19.53 5.13
CA GLN A 86 8.83 20.66 6.05
C GLN A 86 7.58 20.42 6.90
N GLU A 87 6.50 19.90 6.32
CA GLU A 87 5.29 19.55 7.06
C GLU A 87 5.59 18.51 8.15
N LEU A 88 6.32 17.44 7.80
CA LEU A 88 6.76 16.46 8.79
C LEU A 88 7.63 17.09 9.88
N ALA A 89 8.56 17.96 9.50
CA ALA A 89 9.47 18.63 10.44
C ALA A 89 8.75 19.57 11.41
N GLY A 90 7.60 20.12 11.02
CA GLY A 90 6.74 20.98 11.82
C GLY A 90 5.82 20.24 12.79
N GLN A 91 5.72 18.92 12.71
CA GLN A 91 4.82 18.15 13.55
C GLN A 91 5.23 18.21 15.03
N GLN A 92 4.26 18.48 15.91
CA GLN A 92 4.49 18.52 17.35
C GLN A 92 4.97 17.15 17.87
N GLY A 93 5.95 17.19 18.75
CA GLY A 93 6.52 15.98 19.36
C GLY A 93 7.61 15.31 18.53
N LEU A 94 7.92 15.80 17.33
CA LEU A 94 9.06 15.37 16.53
C LEU A 94 10.21 16.40 16.60
N THR A 95 11.43 15.91 16.65
CA THR A 95 12.66 16.69 16.53
C THR A 95 13.44 16.16 15.34
N VAL A 96 13.70 17.00 14.34
CA VAL A 96 14.52 16.64 13.19
C VAL A 96 15.96 16.46 13.63
N LEU A 97 16.53 15.30 13.35
CA LEU A 97 17.92 14.95 13.63
C LEU A 97 18.81 15.13 12.41
N GLU A 98 18.29 14.71 11.24
CA GLU A 98 18.96 14.84 9.94
C GLU A 98 17.92 15.09 8.85
N GLN A 99 18.28 15.88 7.85
CA GLN A 99 17.50 16.03 6.63
C GLN A 99 18.40 16.35 5.44
N GLY A 100 17.97 15.97 4.25
CA GLY A 100 18.74 16.27 3.04
C GLY A 100 18.04 15.89 1.75
N GLY A 101 18.53 16.46 0.65
CA GLY A 101 18.16 16.04 -0.69
C GLY A 101 18.80 14.71 -1.06
N GLU A 102 18.07 13.89 -1.79
CA GLU A 102 18.52 12.58 -2.27
C GLU A 102 17.93 12.28 -3.64
N ARG A 103 18.47 11.29 -4.33
CA ARG A 103 17.85 10.72 -5.53
C ARG A 103 17.51 9.25 -5.29
N VAL A 104 16.29 8.89 -5.61
CA VAL A 104 15.77 7.53 -5.52
C VAL A 104 15.44 7.05 -6.93
N SER A 105 16.19 6.08 -7.45
CA SER A 105 16.04 5.59 -8.84
C SER A 105 16.04 6.74 -9.89
N GLY A 106 16.84 7.79 -9.66
CA GLY A 106 16.89 8.98 -10.50
C GLY A 106 15.83 10.06 -10.21
N LEU A 107 14.83 9.75 -9.39
CA LEU A 107 13.75 10.66 -8.98
C LEU A 107 14.23 11.65 -7.90
N SER A 108 13.72 12.87 -7.90
CA SER A 108 13.97 13.86 -6.84
C SER A 108 13.35 13.39 -5.55
N ALA A 109 14.10 13.43 -4.45
CA ALA A 109 13.63 12.99 -3.15
C ALA A 109 14.19 13.85 -2.01
N ARG A 110 13.49 13.84 -0.88
CA ARG A 110 13.93 14.36 0.42
C ARG A 110 13.92 13.24 1.46
N ARG A 111 14.97 13.22 2.27
CA ARG A 111 15.10 12.32 3.42
C ARG A 111 15.04 13.13 4.70
N VAL A 112 14.29 12.65 5.68
CA VAL A 112 14.21 13.21 7.03
C VAL A 112 14.39 12.07 8.03
N LEU A 113 15.29 12.25 8.98
CA LEU A 113 15.38 11.44 10.19
C LEU A 113 14.92 12.31 11.36
N ALA A 114 13.90 11.87 12.07
CA ALA A 114 13.37 12.55 13.25
C ALA A 114 13.39 11.62 14.47
N GLY A 115 13.41 12.24 15.63
CA GLY A 115 13.23 11.60 16.93
C GLY A 115 11.95 12.11 17.59
N GLY A 116 11.33 11.27 18.41
CA GLY A 116 10.17 11.61 19.18
C GLY A 116 10.04 10.74 20.41
N GLN A 117 8.95 10.89 21.13
CA GLN A 117 8.59 10.04 22.26
C GLN A 117 7.15 9.54 22.10
N THR A 118 6.93 8.30 22.50
CA THR A 118 5.58 7.76 22.64
C THR A 118 4.89 8.35 23.88
N GLN A 119 3.58 8.17 23.99
CA GLN A 119 2.83 8.57 25.21
C GLN A 119 3.33 7.87 26.47
N GLN A 120 4.02 6.73 26.33
CA GLN A 120 4.64 5.98 27.43
C GLN A 120 6.09 6.40 27.69
N GLY A 121 6.57 7.48 27.05
CA GLY A 121 7.92 8.03 27.25
C GLY A 121 9.04 7.27 26.54
N GLN A 122 8.74 6.28 25.68
CA GLN A 122 9.75 5.57 24.90
C GLN A 122 10.25 6.45 23.77
N THR A 123 11.57 6.52 23.60
CA THR A 123 12.18 7.25 22.48
C THR A 123 12.05 6.47 21.20
N ILE A 124 11.57 7.13 20.15
CA ILE A 124 11.40 6.57 18.81
C ILE A 124 12.29 7.25 17.78
N ARG A 125 12.50 6.56 16.66
CA ARG A 125 13.11 7.09 15.44
C ARG A 125 12.13 6.91 14.27
N LEU A 126 11.98 7.99 13.51
CA LEU A 126 11.20 8.05 12.29
C LEU A 126 12.16 8.38 11.13
N LEU A 127 12.31 7.48 10.19
CA LEU A 127 12.98 7.73 8.91
C LEU A 127 11.93 7.93 7.84
N ALA A 128 11.91 9.08 7.18
CA ALA A 128 10.98 9.38 6.10
C ALA A 128 11.71 9.68 4.79
N TYR A 129 11.09 9.24 3.68
CA TYR A 129 11.47 9.59 2.32
C TYR A 129 10.25 10.14 1.60
N PHE A 130 10.44 11.27 0.92
CA PHE A 130 9.45 11.95 0.09
C PHE A 130 9.99 11.95 -1.33
N ILE A 131 9.29 11.31 -2.27
CA ILE A 131 9.78 11.04 -3.62
C ILE A 131 8.81 11.62 -4.63
N ALA A 132 9.28 12.54 -5.48
CA ALA A 132 8.47 13.08 -6.57
C ALA A 132 8.43 12.10 -7.74
N TYR A 133 7.21 11.67 -8.11
CA TYR A 133 7.01 10.79 -9.26
C TYR A 133 5.62 11.01 -9.86
N ASP A 134 5.56 11.20 -11.19
CA ASP A 134 4.33 11.31 -11.98
C ASP A 134 3.30 12.29 -11.40
N GLY A 135 3.75 13.48 -11.01
CA GLY A 135 2.89 14.55 -10.49
C GLY A 135 2.45 14.37 -9.03
N ASN A 136 2.89 13.32 -8.35
CA ASN A 136 2.61 13.08 -6.93
C ASN A 136 3.89 13.08 -6.10
N VAL A 137 3.74 13.25 -4.80
CA VAL A 137 4.79 13.02 -3.81
C VAL A 137 4.47 11.75 -3.05
N TYR A 138 5.28 10.72 -3.24
CA TYR A 138 5.15 9.45 -2.53
C TYR A 138 5.95 9.50 -1.24
N GLN A 139 5.33 9.08 -0.16
CA GLN A 139 5.88 9.18 1.18
C GLN A 139 6.04 7.80 1.81
N PHE A 140 7.26 7.50 2.25
CA PHE A 140 7.56 6.40 3.16
C PHE A 140 7.86 6.94 4.55
N GLN A 141 7.36 6.27 5.57
CA GLN A 141 7.69 6.52 6.97
C GLN A 141 8.03 5.20 7.65
N GLY A 142 9.29 5.02 8.08
CA GLY A 142 9.74 3.88 8.86
C GLY A 142 9.90 4.27 10.32
N LEU A 143 9.16 3.60 11.21
CA LEU A 143 9.11 3.86 12.65
C LEU A 143 9.62 2.67 13.45
N THR A 144 10.45 2.94 14.46
CA THR A 144 10.92 1.95 15.41
C THR A 144 11.39 2.63 16.70
N LEU A 145 11.65 1.87 17.76
CA LEU A 145 12.31 2.38 18.97
C LEU A 145 13.74 2.85 18.63
N ALA A 146 14.19 3.90 19.31
CA ALA A 146 15.52 4.46 19.08
C ALA A 146 16.64 3.41 19.29
N SER A 147 16.47 2.52 20.27
CA SER A 147 17.41 1.43 20.55
C SER A 147 17.48 0.35 19.44
N ALA A 148 16.44 0.23 18.62
CA ALA A 148 16.37 -0.74 17.53
C ALA A 148 16.64 -0.11 16.15
N TYR A 149 16.83 1.21 16.08
CA TYR A 149 16.91 1.93 14.81
C TYR A 149 18.06 1.43 13.92
N ASP A 150 19.24 1.21 14.47
CA ASP A 150 20.39 0.75 13.68
C ASP A 150 20.19 -0.65 13.07
N THR A 151 19.39 -1.50 13.73
CA THR A 151 18.98 -2.81 13.22
C THR A 151 18.04 -2.68 12.00
N TYR A 152 17.04 -1.78 12.08
CA TYR A 152 16.01 -1.64 11.03
C TYR A 152 16.36 -0.64 9.94
N ARG A 153 17.28 0.31 10.19
CA ARG A 153 17.69 1.32 9.22
C ARG A 153 18.05 0.76 7.83
N PRO A 154 18.86 -0.31 7.71
CA PRO A 154 19.19 -0.86 6.38
C PRO A 154 17.94 -1.40 5.66
N THR A 155 17.00 -1.99 6.37
CA THR A 155 15.74 -2.51 5.83
C THR A 155 14.86 -1.36 5.34
N PHE A 156 14.66 -0.32 6.15
CA PHE A 156 13.94 0.88 5.73
C PHE A 156 14.54 1.48 4.47
N GLN A 157 15.85 1.73 4.48
CA GLN A 157 16.54 2.34 3.33
C GLN A 157 16.45 1.50 2.07
N ARG A 158 16.54 0.16 2.17
CA ARG A 158 16.42 -0.73 1.01
C ARG A 158 15.05 -0.61 0.36
N THR A 159 13.99 -0.62 1.15
CA THR A 159 12.62 -0.47 0.64
C THR A 159 12.39 0.91 0.04
N MET A 160 12.72 1.98 0.78
CA MET A 160 12.47 3.36 0.38
C MET A 160 13.28 3.76 -0.88
N ARG A 161 14.57 3.40 -0.91
CA ARG A 161 15.44 3.66 -2.07
C ARG A 161 15.16 2.75 -3.27
N GLY A 162 14.48 1.64 -3.03
CA GLY A 162 14.06 0.72 -4.08
C GLY A 162 12.76 1.12 -4.80
N PHE A 163 12.16 2.26 -4.43
CA PHE A 163 11.04 2.82 -5.18
C PHE A 163 11.48 3.17 -6.60
N ALA A 164 10.70 2.76 -7.58
CA ALA A 164 11.00 2.96 -8.99
C ALA A 164 9.73 2.94 -9.84
N SER A 165 9.82 3.47 -11.06
CA SER A 165 8.78 3.30 -12.07
C SER A 165 8.58 1.83 -12.41
N LEU A 166 7.34 1.47 -12.72
CA LEU A 166 6.94 0.14 -13.19
C LEU A 166 6.76 0.20 -14.70
N ASN A 167 7.58 -0.56 -15.43
CA ASN A 167 7.54 -0.62 -16.89
C ASN A 167 7.35 -2.04 -17.43
N ASP A 168 7.24 -3.04 -16.58
CA ASP A 168 7.03 -4.44 -16.95
C ASP A 168 5.61 -4.63 -17.54
N PRO A 169 5.48 -5.00 -18.83
CA PRO A 169 4.18 -5.16 -19.47
C PRO A 169 3.32 -6.25 -18.82
N ASP A 170 3.93 -7.32 -18.31
CA ASP A 170 3.19 -8.45 -17.72
C ASP A 170 2.53 -8.02 -16.40
N ILE A 171 3.20 -7.15 -15.66
CA ILE A 171 2.67 -6.56 -14.41
C ILE A 171 1.64 -5.47 -14.73
N LEU A 172 1.93 -4.59 -15.70
CA LEU A 172 1.03 -3.50 -16.09
C LEU A 172 -0.31 -4.01 -16.65
N ASN A 173 -0.31 -5.16 -17.30
CA ASN A 173 -1.50 -5.76 -17.94
C ASN A 173 -2.25 -6.73 -17.03
N VAL A 174 -1.89 -6.84 -15.74
CA VAL A 174 -2.60 -7.72 -14.82
C VAL A 174 -4.09 -7.37 -14.78
N GLN A 175 -4.94 -8.39 -14.87
CA GLN A 175 -6.39 -8.23 -14.85
C GLN A 175 -6.95 -8.71 -13.50
N PRO A 176 -7.95 -8.02 -12.96
CA PRO A 176 -8.68 -8.52 -11.80
C PRO A 176 -9.45 -9.80 -12.17
N THR A 177 -9.54 -10.73 -11.22
CA THR A 177 -10.43 -11.87 -11.36
C THR A 177 -11.87 -11.39 -11.30
N ARG A 178 -12.61 -11.57 -12.39
CA ARG A 178 -14.03 -11.20 -12.48
C ARG A 178 -14.92 -12.43 -12.39
N MET A 179 -16.08 -12.28 -11.80
CA MET A 179 -17.11 -13.32 -11.83
C MET A 179 -17.68 -13.43 -13.25
N VAL A 180 -17.68 -14.63 -13.79
CA VAL A 180 -18.34 -14.95 -15.06
C VAL A 180 -19.42 -16.01 -14.73
N ILE A 181 -20.67 -15.64 -14.91
CA ILE A 181 -21.80 -16.56 -14.72
C ILE A 181 -22.03 -17.29 -16.02
N ARG A 182 -21.86 -18.61 -15.97
CA ARG A 182 -22.19 -19.47 -17.11
C ARG A 182 -23.49 -20.22 -16.78
N PRO A 183 -24.54 -20.10 -17.59
CA PRO A 183 -25.72 -20.94 -17.45
C PRO A 183 -25.28 -22.41 -17.56
N THR A 184 -25.67 -23.25 -16.61
CA THR A 184 -25.50 -24.68 -16.70
C THR A 184 -26.80 -25.27 -17.25
N ASP A 185 -26.71 -26.08 -18.30
CA ASP A 185 -27.85 -26.80 -18.89
C ASP A 185 -28.36 -27.95 -17.99
N GLN A 186 -27.85 -28.08 -16.76
CA GLN A 186 -28.31 -29.07 -15.80
C GLN A 186 -29.39 -28.47 -14.91
N SER A 187 -30.64 -28.81 -15.19
CA SER A 187 -31.75 -28.69 -14.24
C SER A 187 -31.48 -29.65 -13.07
N ALA A 188 -31.01 -29.14 -11.94
CA ALA A 188 -31.00 -29.90 -10.69
C ALA A 188 -32.44 -30.06 -10.23
N THR A 189 -33.00 -31.25 -10.36
CA THR A 189 -34.25 -31.65 -9.72
C THR A 189 -33.92 -31.85 -8.23
N PHE A 190 -34.46 -30.97 -7.37
CA PHE A 190 -34.51 -31.24 -5.94
C PHE A 190 -35.56 -32.34 -5.73
N GLU A 191 -35.10 -33.55 -5.46
CA GLU A 191 -35.97 -34.57 -4.83
C GLU A 191 -36.10 -34.16 -3.35
N SER A 192 -37.34 -33.87 -2.96
CA SER A 192 -37.74 -33.62 -1.58
C SER A 192 -37.63 -34.92 -0.77
N PHE A 193 -36.86 -34.88 0.33
CA PHE A 193 -36.92 -35.84 1.41
C PHE A 193 -37.93 -35.40 2.45
#